data_ef09a8f25bf8db3609276252538af812
#
_entry.id   ef09a8f25bf8db3609276252538af812
#
_cell.length_a   1.000
_cell.length_b   1.000
_cell.length_c   1.000
_cell.angle_alpha   90.00
_cell.angle_beta   90.00
_cell.angle_gamma   90.00
#
_symmetry.space_group_name_H-M   'P 1'
#
loop_
_entity.id
_entity.type
_entity.pdbx_description
1 polymer ?
#
loop_
_entity_poly.entity_id
_entity_poly.type
_entity_poly.pdbx_seq_one_letter_code
_entity_poly.pdbx_strand_id
1 'polypeptide(L)'
;MEDRRIKVRATVLCYNLKGTTKGRKIGLIFGFLGYRVRHVEEKEYLLPVGEVAEGRTTESINEEAGVKAKEIEAVFQDEMLLMCPENERMLDQALQRMRKEKVQVPLKAVLTEMNKNWTSVALHDEIMREHEKMTRGK
;
A
#
# COMPACT_ATOMS: atom_id res chain seq x y z
N MET A 1 14.21 -5.99 -27.42
CA MET A 1 13.58 -5.88 -27.16
C MET A 1 13.36 -5.35 -26.25
N GLU A 2 13.27 -4.91 -26.39
CA GLU A 2 13.03 -4.23 -25.55
C GLU A 2 12.48 -4.79 -24.48
N ASP A 3 12.68 -4.28 -23.52
CA ASP A 3 12.08 -4.70 -22.35
C ASP A 3 10.60 -4.65 -22.49
N ARG A 4 10.01 -5.80 -22.52
CA ARG A 4 8.62 -5.84 -22.62
C ARG A 4 7.95 -5.81 -21.34
N ARG A 5 8.64 -5.89 -20.22
CA ARG A 5 8.02 -5.80 -18.95
C ARG A 5 7.46 -4.43 -18.78
N ILE A 6 6.22 -4.36 -18.42
CA ILE A 6 5.62 -3.12 -18.13
C ILE A 6 6.16 -2.64 -16.82
N LYS A 7 6.82 -1.51 -16.87
CA LYS A 7 7.34 -0.92 -15.69
C LYS A 7 6.17 -0.37 -14.92
N VAL A 8 5.96 -0.89 -13.74
CA VAL A 8 4.88 -0.40 -12.90
C VAL A 8 5.21 1.02 -12.49
N ARG A 9 4.29 1.92 -12.78
CA ARG A 9 4.44 3.30 -12.39
C ARG A 9 4.47 3.39 -10.87
N ALA A 10 5.25 4.32 -10.33
CA ALA A 10 5.29 4.53 -8.90
C ALA A 10 3.88 4.68 -8.37
N THR A 11 3.58 3.96 -7.30
CA THR A 11 2.23 3.92 -6.76
C THR A 11 2.31 3.89 -5.24
N VAL A 12 1.30 4.46 -4.58
CA VAL A 12 1.16 4.33 -3.16
C VAL A 12 -0.25 3.81 -2.88
N LEU A 13 -0.32 2.73 -2.11
CA LEU A 13 -1.60 2.16 -1.70
C LEU A 13 -1.94 2.68 -0.32
N CYS A 14 -3.13 3.25 -0.20
CA CYS A 14 -3.58 3.88 1.03
C CYS A 14 -4.70 3.07 1.64
N TYR A 15 -4.60 2.78 2.93
CA TYR A 15 -5.59 1.99 3.65
C TYR A 15 -6.24 2.83 4.72
N ASN A 16 -7.56 2.87 4.71
CA ASN A 16 -8.36 3.55 5.73
C ASN A 16 -8.09 5.05 5.82
N LEU A 17 -7.72 5.65 4.70
CA LEU A 17 -7.43 7.08 4.63
C LEU A 17 -8.36 7.83 3.69
N LYS A 18 -9.19 7.09 2.96
CA LYS A 18 -10.08 7.72 1.99
C LYS A 18 -11.07 8.64 2.70
N GLY A 19 -11.20 9.82 2.16
CA GLY A 19 -12.15 10.79 2.71
C GLY A 19 -11.68 11.52 3.95
N THR A 20 -10.44 11.28 4.37
CA THR A 20 -9.90 11.96 5.54
C THR A 20 -9.01 13.12 5.14
N THR A 21 -8.80 14.06 6.06
CA THR A 21 -7.90 15.17 5.83
C THR A 21 -6.48 14.66 5.59
N LYS A 22 -6.07 13.68 6.39
CA LYS A 22 -4.75 13.09 6.24
C LYS A 22 -4.60 12.42 4.87
N GLY A 23 -5.63 11.70 4.44
CA GLY A 23 -5.59 11.05 3.14
C GLY A 23 -5.46 12.03 2.01
N ARG A 24 -6.11 13.19 2.15
CA ARG A 24 -6.01 14.23 1.14
C ARG A 24 -4.60 14.79 1.06
N LYS A 25 -3.99 15.04 2.22
CA LYS A 25 -2.62 15.53 2.25
C LYS A 25 -1.66 14.51 1.63
N ILE A 26 -1.86 13.24 1.95
CA ILE A 26 -1.04 12.18 1.38
C ILE A 26 -1.18 12.15 -0.13
N GLY A 27 -2.40 12.29 -0.61
CA GLY A 27 -2.62 12.32 -2.05
C GLY A 27 -1.90 13.46 -2.73
N LEU A 28 -1.86 14.63 -2.10
CA LEU A 28 -1.17 15.76 -2.67
C LEU A 28 0.34 15.54 -2.65
N ILE A 29 0.86 15.04 -1.55
CA ILE A 29 2.30 14.80 -1.41
C ILE A 29 2.77 13.79 -2.46
N PHE A 30 2.15 12.63 -2.48
CA PHE A 30 2.59 11.57 -3.37
C PHE A 30 2.29 11.89 -4.83
N GLY A 31 1.15 12.51 -5.09
CA GLY A 31 0.82 12.91 -6.45
C GLY A 31 1.82 13.90 -7.01
N PHE A 32 2.23 14.87 -6.20
CA PHE A 32 3.21 15.85 -6.61
C PHE A 32 4.55 15.20 -6.94
N LEU A 33 4.90 14.13 -6.20
CA LEU A 33 6.17 13.45 -6.40
C LEU A 33 6.13 12.43 -7.52
N GLY A 34 4.99 12.26 -8.18
CA GLY A 34 4.91 11.38 -9.32
C GLY A 34 4.31 10.01 -9.05
N TYR A 35 3.80 9.80 -7.85
CA TYR A 35 3.15 8.54 -7.53
C TYR A 35 1.71 8.54 -7.97
N ARG A 36 1.24 7.38 -8.35
CA ARG A 36 -0.19 7.17 -8.51
C ARG A 36 -0.75 6.82 -7.14
N VAL A 37 -1.81 7.49 -6.73
CA VAL A 37 -2.39 7.30 -5.41
C VAL A 37 -3.62 6.43 -5.55
N ARG A 38 -3.67 5.33 -4.79
CA ARG A 38 -4.79 4.40 -4.87
C ARG A 38 -5.26 4.06 -3.47
N HIS A 39 -6.56 4.23 -3.24
CA HIS A 39 -7.17 3.85 -1.97
C HIS A 39 -7.69 2.43 -2.11
N VAL A 40 -7.20 1.54 -1.27
CA VAL A 40 -7.53 0.13 -1.33
C VAL A 40 -8.83 -0.11 -0.60
N GLU A 41 -9.74 -0.85 -1.24
CA GLU A 41 -11.03 -1.16 -0.65
C GLU A 41 -10.97 -2.50 0.06
N GLU A 42 -11.89 -2.69 1.00
CA GLU A 42 -11.90 -3.91 1.79
C GLU A 42 -11.99 -5.17 0.94
N LYS A 43 -12.73 -5.10 -0.15
CA LYS A 43 -12.88 -6.27 -1.01
C LYS A 43 -11.57 -6.66 -1.70
N GLU A 44 -10.56 -5.80 -1.62
CA GLU A 44 -9.27 -6.08 -2.22
C GLU A 44 -8.26 -6.59 -1.21
N TYR A 45 -8.65 -6.71 0.06
CA TYR A 45 -7.71 -7.05 1.11
C TYR A 45 -7.11 -8.45 1.01
N LEU A 46 -7.78 -9.36 0.33
CA LEU A 46 -7.26 -10.72 0.18
C LEU A 46 -6.58 -10.94 -1.16
N LEU A 47 -6.36 -9.89 -1.92
CA LEU A 47 -5.64 -9.98 -3.17
C LEU A 47 -4.15 -9.74 -2.92
N PRO A 48 -3.27 -10.29 -3.76
CA PRO A 48 -1.85 -9.98 -3.63
C PRO A 48 -1.62 -8.49 -3.81
N VAL A 49 -0.86 -7.91 -2.89
CA VAL A 49 -0.66 -6.45 -2.94
C VAL A 49 0.03 -6.00 -4.23
N GLY A 50 0.87 -6.86 -4.81
CA GLY A 50 1.49 -6.51 -6.07
C GLY A 50 0.49 -6.36 -7.19
N GLU A 51 -0.55 -7.20 -7.20
CA GLU A 51 -1.59 -7.11 -8.21
C GLU A 51 -2.41 -5.84 -8.01
N VAL A 52 -2.70 -5.51 -6.76
CA VAL A 52 -3.44 -4.29 -6.46
C VAL A 52 -2.64 -3.08 -6.91
N ALA A 53 -1.33 -3.09 -6.67
CA ALA A 53 -0.48 -1.97 -7.06
C ALA A 53 -0.42 -1.81 -8.57
N GLU A 54 -0.52 -2.92 -9.31
CA GLU A 54 -0.51 -2.87 -10.77
C GLU A 54 -1.84 -2.40 -11.34
N GLY A 55 -2.85 -2.28 -10.50
CA GLY A 55 -4.12 -1.77 -10.96
C GLY A 55 -5.07 -2.80 -11.54
N ARG A 56 -4.83 -4.08 -11.28
CA ARG A 56 -5.75 -5.10 -11.76
C ARG A 56 -7.08 -4.97 -11.04
N THR A 57 -8.13 -5.23 -11.76
CA THR A 57 -9.46 -5.08 -11.17
C THR A 57 -9.75 -6.21 -10.22
N THR A 58 -10.56 -5.89 -9.20
CA THR A 58 -10.97 -6.88 -8.23
C THR A 58 -11.67 -8.05 -8.89
N GLU A 59 -12.51 -7.76 -9.87
CA GLU A 59 -13.30 -8.79 -10.52
C GLU A 59 -12.42 -9.82 -11.22
N SER A 60 -11.48 -9.36 -12.02
CA SER A 60 -10.68 -10.31 -12.78
C SER A 60 -9.79 -11.13 -11.85
N ILE A 61 -9.25 -10.52 -10.81
CA ILE A 61 -8.40 -11.25 -9.87
C ILE A 61 -9.22 -12.27 -9.09
N ASN A 62 -10.39 -11.86 -8.62
CA ASN A 62 -11.24 -12.75 -7.85
C ASN A 62 -11.69 -13.96 -8.65
N GLU A 63 -11.98 -13.75 -9.92
CA GLU A 63 -12.36 -14.86 -10.76
C GLU A 63 -11.25 -15.89 -10.86
N GLU A 64 -10.04 -15.40 -11.07
CA GLU A 64 -8.90 -16.27 -11.19
C GLU A 64 -8.59 -17.00 -9.90
N ALA A 65 -8.71 -16.29 -8.79
CA ALA A 65 -8.36 -16.84 -7.49
C ALA A 65 -9.50 -17.57 -6.81
N GLY A 66 -10.73 -17.40 -7.29
CA GLY A 66 -11.87 -18.04 -6.66
C GLY A 66 -12.22 -17.44 -5.33
N VAL A 67 -11.83 -16.19 -5.10
CA VAL A 67 -12.10 -15.52 -3.84
C VAL A 67 -13.55 -15.09 -3.78
N LYS A 68 -14.17 -15.34 -2.65
CA LYS A 68 -15.55 -14.95 -2.42
C LYS A 68 -15.61 -13.78 -1.47
N ALA A 69 -16.58 -12.89 -1.71
CA ALA A 69 -16.69 -11.69 -0.90
C ALA A 69 -16.83 -11.98 0.59
N LYS A 70 -17.59 -13.03 0.90
CA LYS A 70 -17.81 -13.34 2.31
C LYS A 70 -16.58 -13.84 3.02
N GLU A 71 -15.53 -14.13 2.27
CA GLU A 71 -14.30 -14.59 2.89
C GLU A 71 -13.42 -13.41 3.34
N ILE A 72 -13.83 -12.20 3.02
CA ILE A 72 -13.08 -11.02 3.43
C ILE A 72 -13.59 -10.57 4.77
N GLU A 73 -13.23 -11.31 5.81
CA GLU A 73 -13.66 -10.97 7.15
C GLU A 73 -12.59 -10.29 7.98
N ALA A 74 -11.34 -10.52 7.60
CA ALA A 74 -10.24 -10.01 8.41
C ALA A 74 -9.80 -8.63 7.93
N VAL A 75 -10.71 -7.67 8.01
CA VAL A 75 -10.37 -6.30 7.64
C VAL A 75 -9.78 -5.60 8.85
N PHE A 76 -8.90 -4.65 8.59
CA PHE A 76 -8.32 -3.86 9.67
C PHE A 76 -8.72 -2.41 9.49
N GLN A 77 -8.65 -1.67 10.60
CA GLN A 77 -9.05 -0.27 10.60
C GLN A 77 -7.88 0.68 10.70
N ASP A 78 -6.69 0.15 10.83
CA ASP A 78 -5.50 0.99 10.97
C ASP A 78 -5.14 1.68 9.67
N GLU A 79 -4.63 2.91 9.78
CA GLU A 79 -4.12 3.61 8.63
C GLU A 79 -2.78 2.99 8.23
N MET A 80 -2.62 2.73 6.93
CA MET A 80 -1.42 2.08 6.46
C MET A 80 -1.09 2.57 5.06
N LEU A 81 0.19 2.65 4.76
CA LEU A 81 0.67 2.98 3.42
C LEU A 81 1.58 1.87 2.93
N LEU A 82 1.37 1.46 1.70
CA LEU A 82 2.31 0.58 1.02
C LEU A 82 2.85 1.37 -0.17
N MET A 83 4.14 1.67 -0.13
CA MET A 83 4.76 2.50 -1.13
C MET A 83 5.47 1.65 -2.17
N CYS A 84 5.26 1.98 -3.43
CA CYS A 84 5.87 1.28 -4.55
C CYS A 84 6.61 2.29 -5.40
N PRO A 85 7.78 2.77 -4.92
CA PRO A 85 8.53 3.77 -5.66
C PRO A 85 9.28 3.15 -6.83
N GLU A 86 9.68 3.96 -7.80
CA GLU A 86 10.49 3.48 -8.90
C GLU A 86 11.96 3.36 -8.51
N ASN A 87 12.38 4.10 -7.49
CA ASN A 87 13.76 4.06 -7.02
C ASN A 87 13.80 4.60 -5.60
N GLU A 88 14.98 4.47 -4.99
CA GLU A 88 15.14 4.89 -3.60
C GLU A 88 14.97 6.38 -3.42
N ARG A 89 15.34 7.14 -4.43
CA ARG A 89 15.22 8.58 -4.34
C ARG A 89 13.76 9.00 -4.17
N MET A 90 12.86 8.37 -4.92
CA MET A 90 11.45 8.69 -4.78
C MET A 90 10.95 8.34 -3.39
N LEU A 91 11.42 7.21 -2.86
CA LEU A 91 11.01 6.82 -1.52
C LEU A 91 11.48 7.84 -0.49
N ASP A 92 12.74 8.22 -0.57
CA ASP A 92 13.29 9.20 0.37
C ASP A 92 12.55 10.52 0.29
N GLN A 93 12.23 10.96 -0.92
CA GLN A 93 11.52 12.21 -1.09
C GLN A 93 10.14 12.15 -0.44
N ALA A 94 9.47 11.01 -0.58
CA ALA A 94 8.14 10.87 0.01
C ALA A 94 8.21 10.91 1.52
N LEU A 95 9.15 10.18 2.10
CA LEU A 95 9.27 10.14 3.55
C LEU A 95 9.67 11.49 4.13
N GLN A 96 10.58 12.20 3.44
CA GLN A 96 10.98 13.52 3.89
C GLN A 96 9.82 14.51 3.82
N ARG A 97 9.04 14.42 2.74
CA ARG A 97 7.93 15.33 2.58
C ARG A 97 6.86 15.10 3.64
N MET A 98 6.58 13.82 3.93
CA MET A 98 5.62 13.51 4.97
C MET A 98 6.07 14.07 6.31
N ARG A 99 7.35 13.95 6.59
CA ARG A 99 7.90 14.47 7.84
C ARG A 99 7.78 15.98 7.89
N LYS A 100 8.12 16.64 6.79
CA LYS A 100 8.06 18.08 6.71
C LYS A 100 6.64 18.60 6.88
N GLU A 101 5.68 17.90 6.29
CA GLU A 101 4.28 18.30 6.37
C GLU A 101 3.61 17.78 7.63
N LYS A 102 4.36 17.06 8.46
CA LYS A 102 3.86 16.51 9.73
C LYS A 102 2.68 15.55 9.52
N VAL A 103 2.77 14.78 8.46
CA VAL A 103 1.77 13.75 8.18
C VAL A 103 2.34 12.43 8.68
N GLN A 104 1.65 11.81 9.63
CA GLN A 104 2.13 10.58 10.24
C GLN A 104 1.17 9.44 9.99
N VAL A 105 1.71 8.35 9.46
CA VAL A 105 0.97 7.11 9.32
C VAL A 105 1.82 6.04 10.00
N PRO A 106 1.33 5.46 11.10
CA PRO A 106 2.17 4.54 11.88
C PRO A 106 2.62 3.31 11.11
N LEU A 107 1.77 2.79 10.24
CA LEU A 107 2.10 1.58 9.51
C LEU A 107 2.48 1.91 8.09
N LYS A 108 3.76 1.74 7.77
CA LYS A 108 4.26 2.01 6.43
C LYS A 108 5.14 0.87 5.97
N ALA A 109 5.04 0.53 4.72
CA ALA A 109 5.86 -0.52 4.14
C ALA A 109 6.20 -0.18 2.70
N VAL A 110 7.17 -0.90 2.16
CA VAL A 110 7.59 -0.73 0.77
C VAL A 110 7.40 -2.09 0.08
N LEU A 111 6.87 -2.05 -1.12
CA LEU A 111 6.66 -3.27 -1.90
C LEU A 111 8.02 -3.88 -2.27
N THR A 112 8.15 -5.17 -2.04
CA THR A 112 9.37 -5.90 -2.36
C THR A 112 9.02 -7.18 -3.10
N GLU A 113 10.06 -7.83 -3.65
CA GLU A 113 9.86 -9.14 -4.27
C GLU A 113 9.33 -10.15 -3.27
N MET A 114 9.70 -9.97 -2.00
CA MET A 114 9.26 -10.90 -0.98
C MET A 114 7.78 -10.73 -0.64
N ASN A 115 7.32 -9.51 -0.52
CA ASN A 115 5.95 -9.30 -0.03
C ASN A 115 4.91 -9.02 -1.12
N LYS A 116 5.32 -8.94 -2.37
CA LYS A 116 4.35 -8.56 -3.42
C LYS A 116 3.22 -9.58 -3.58
N ASN A 117 3.45 -10.81 -3.16
CA ASN A 117 2.44 -11.85 -3.25
C ASN A 117 1.61 -12.02 -1.98
N TRP A 118 1.91 -11.21 -0.98
CA TRP A 118 1.15 -11.25 0.26
C TRP A 118 -0.17 -10.50 0.08
N THR A 119 -1.16 -10.89 0.86
CA THR A 119 -2.40 -10.12 0.91
C THR A 119 -2.18 -8.88 1.77
N SER A 120 -3.10 -7.92 1.64
CA SER A 120 -3.05 -6.74 2.48
C SER A 120 -3.14 -7.11 3.96
N VAL A 121 -3.96 -8.09 4.28
CA VAL A 121 -4.12 -8.52 5.67
C VAL A 121 -2.82 -9.10 6.21
N ALA A 122 -2.17 -9.95 5.44
CA ALA A 122 -0.92 -10.56 5.88
C ALA A 122 0.17 -9.51 6.07
N LEU A 123 0.21 -8.56 5.14
CA LEU A 123 1.18 -7.46 5.23
C LEU A 123 0.92 -6.62 6.47
N HIS A 124 -0.34 -6.28 6.70
CA HIS A 124 -0.73 -5.50 7.86
C HIS A 124 -0.31 -6.19 9.15
N ASP A 125 -0.58 -7.49 9.24
CA ASP A 125 -0.28 -8.24 10.46
C ASP A 125 1.23 -8.26 10.73
N GLU A 126 2.01 -8.39 9.68
CA GLU A 126 3.45 -8.43 9.85
C GLU A 126 3.99 -7.07 10.30
N ILE A 127 3.47 -5.99 9.70
CA ILE A 127 3.91 -4.65 10.08
C ILE A 127 3.50 -4.34 11.51
N MET A 128 2.30 -4.75 11.90
CA MET A 128 1.85 -4.56 13.27
C MET A 128 2.75 -5.28 14.25
N ARG A 129 3.14 -6.49 13.90
CA ARG A 129 4.01 -7.28 14.77
C ARG A 129 5.34 -6.58 14.96
N GLU A 130 5.91 -6.05 13.88
CA GLU A 130 7.16 -5.33 13.97
C GLU A 130 7.02 -4.04 14.75
N HIS A 131 5.92 -3.34 14.53
CA HIS A 131 5.66 -2.10 15.22
C HIS A 131 5.55 -2.32 16.73
N GLU A 132 4.85 -3.36 17.12
CA GLU A 132 4.70 -3.67 18.53
C GLU A 132 6.03 -4.06 19.18
N LYS A 133 6.86 -4.78 18.44
CA LYS A 133 8.17 -5.15 18.93
C LYS A 133 9.01 -3.91 19.20
N MET A 134 9.02 -2.98 18.27
CA MET A 134 9.80 -1.78 18.43
C MET A 134 9.30 -0.93 19.60
N THR A 135 8.00 -0.89 19.78
CA THR A 135 7.42 -0.13 20.87
C THR A 135 7.75 -0.74 22.21
N ARG A 136 7.69 -2.06 22.28
CA ARG A 136 7.99 -2.74 23.54
C ARG A 136 9.46 -2.70 23.91
N GLY A 137 10.31 -2.61 22.91
CA GLY A 137 11.73 -2.60 23.15
C GLY A 137 12.26 -1.38 23.84
N LYS A 138 11.39 -0.44 24.12
CA LYS A 138 11.82 0.80 24.79
C LYS A 138 11.64 0.77 26.30
#